data_9e3bd7ad92f8084e8ee9c84411acdd0c
#
_entry.id   9e3bd7ad92f8084e8ee9c84411acdd0c
#
_cell.length_a   1.000
_cell.length_b   1.000
_cell.length_c   1.000
_cell.angle_alpha   90.00
_cell.angle_beta   90.00
_cell.angle_gamma   90.00
#
_symmetry.space_group_name_H-M   'P 1'
#
loop_
_entity.id
_entity.type
_entity.pdbx_description
1 polymer ?
#
loop_
_entity_poly.entity_id
_entity_poly.type
_entity_poly.pdbx_seq_one_letter_code
_entity_poly.pdbx_strand_id
1 'polypeptide(L)'
;EFAGHLSLPSTARPDLLKRVLAGEDFSSTYNIEAPLKPLNRYLAKNYPSYSTSIPDLIRAQILRKDIERWEREGTMPNLVIAQLPSNHTFGTRPGTHTPAAMVADNDWALGQIVETLSQTRFWKKMLILVVEDDAQNGVDHVDGHRTTALAIGPYVRRDAVDSTFYAQ
;
A
#
# COMPACT_ATOMS: atom_id res chain seq x y z
N GLU A 1 10.90 13.10 5.83
CA GLU A 1 11.78 11.95 5.48
C GLU A 1 11.75 10.95 6.63
N PHE A 2 11.03 9.85 6.45
CA PHE A 2 11.05 8.73 7.38
C PHE A 2 12.24 7.83 7.04
N ALA A 3 13.43 8.20 7.52
CA ALA A 3 14.63 7.39 7.36
C ALA A 3 14.69 6.31 8.44
N GLY A 4 13.89 5.28 8.30
CA GLY A 4 14.19 4.00 8.94
C GLY A 4 15.22 3.27 8.06
N HIS A 5 16.45 3.12 8.51
CA HIS A 5 17.45 2.31 7.81
C HIS A 5 16.99 0.85 7.78
N LEU A 6 16.36 0.45 6.67
CA LEU A 6 16.20 -0.94 6.32
C LEU A 6 17.55 -1.45 5.78
N SER A 7 18.25 -2.28 6.54
CA SER A 7 19.24 -3.18 5.94
C SER A 7 18.48 -4.24 5.14
N LEU A 8 18.07 -3.88 3.91
CA LEU A 8 17.55 -4.85 2.98
C LEU A 8 18.65 -5.84 2.63
N PRO A 9 18.39 -7.15 2.60
CA PRO A 9 19.24 -8.04 1.81
C PRO A 9 19.32 -7.43 0.41
N SER A 10 20.48 -7.45 -0.21
CA SER A 10 20.78 -6.83 -1.52
C SER A 10 20.04 -7.51 -2.69
N THR A 11 18.77 -7.81 -2.49
CA THR A 11 17.94 -8.51 -3.47
C THR A 11 17.25 -7.47 -4.33
N ALA A 12 17.55 -7.47 -5.61
CA ALA A 12 16.92 -6.57 -6.57
C ALA A 12 15.38 -6.76 -6.58
N ARG A 13 14.63 -5.67 -6.78
CA ARG A 13 13.16 -5.71 -6.86
C ARG A 13 12.62 -6.83 -7.78
N PRO A 14 13.16 -7.12 -8.98
CA PRO A 14 12.71 -8.22 -9.81
C PRO A 14 12.75 -9.59 -9.14
N ASP A 15 13.76 -9.84 -8.30
CA ASP A 15 13.88 -11.09 -7.59
C ASP A 15 12.87 -11.17 -6.44
N LEU A 16 12.65 -10.07 -5.72
CA LEU A 16 11.59 -10.00 -4.70
C LEU A 16 10.23 -10.25 -5.30
N LEU A 17 9.94 -9.67 -6.47
CA LEU A 17 8.67 -9.88 -7.16
C LEU A 17 8.49 -11.35 -7.56
N LYS A 18 9.51 -12.00 -8.12
CA LYS A 18 9.46 -13.44 -8.45
C LYS A 18 9.20 -14.30 -7.21
N ARG A 19 9.83 -14.00 -6.11
CA ARG A 19 9.71 -14.75 -4.85
C ARG A 19 8.31 -14.63 -4.24
N VAL A 20 7.74 -13.41 -4.18
CA VAL A 20 6.38 -13.23 -3.66
C VAL A 20 5.33 -13.87 -4.58
N LEU A 21 5.53 -13.84 -5.90
CA LEU A 21 4.68 -14.52 -6.86
C LEU A 21 4.79 -16.05 -6.76
N ALA A 22 5.95 -16.57 -6.35
CA ALA A 22 6.14 -17.98 -6.05
C ALA A 22 5.56 -18.41 -4.68
N GLY A 23 4.94 -17.49 -3.94
CA GLY A 23 4.30 -17.77 -2.66
C GLY A 23 5.23 -17.70 -1.45
N GLU A 24 6.43 -17.13 -1.60
CA GLU A 24 7.33 -16.95 -0.46
C GLU A 24 6.71 -16.00 0.58
N ASP A 25 6.88 -16.33 1.85
CA ASP A 25 6.35 -15.58 2.97
C ASP A 25 7.33 -14.51 3.46
N PHE A 26 6.94 -13.25 3.35
CA PHE A 26 7.71 -12.09 3.78
C PHE A 26 7.25 -11.50 5.12
N SER A 27 6.28 -12.09 5.80
CA SER A 27 5.65 -11.51 7.00
C SER A 27 6.58 -11.33 8.20
N SER A 28 7.74 -12.00 8.21
CA SER A 28 8.78 -11.88 9.25
C SER A 28 10.08 -11.27 8.72
N THR A 29 10.10 -10.77 7.48
CA THR A 29 11.34 -10.30 6.83
C THR A 29 11.74 -8.91 7.30
N TYR A 30 10.76 -8.06 7.61
CA TYR A 30 10.99 -6.67 7.95
C TYR A 30 10.78 -6.44 9.46
N ASN A 31 11.57 -5.51 10.02
CA ASN A 31 11.38 -5.03 11.38
C ASN A 31 11.76 -3.55 11.40
N ILE A 32 10.76 -2.68 11.48
CA ILE A 32 10.94 -1.23 11.43
C ILE A 32 10.58 -0.58 12.76
N GLU A 33 11.12 0.59 12.97
CA GLU A 33 10.78 1.45 14.12
C GLU A 33 10.41 2.86 13.64
N ALA A 34 9.46 3.48 14.31
CA ALA A 34 9.13 4.88 14.06
C ALA A 34 10.20 5.78 14.71
N PRO A 35 10.66 6.85 14.02
CA PRO A 35 11.56 7.84 14.59
C PRO A 35 11.03 8.45 15.89
N LEU A 36 9.72 8.69 15.96
CA LEU A 36 9.02 9.14 17.16
C LEU A 36 8.62 7.92 17.98
N LYS A 37 9.35 7.64 19.06
CA LYS A 37 9.15 6.47 19.94
C LYS A 37 7.69 6.20 20.34
N PRO A 38 6.85 7.22 20.69
CA PRO A 38 5.45 6.96 21.03
C PRO A 38 4.62 6.32 19.92
N LEU A 39 5.01 6.47 18.65
CA LEU A 39 4.30 5.88 17.51
C LEU A 39 4.54 4.38 17.36
N ASN A 40 5.61 3.83 17.98
CA ASN A 40 5.93 2.40 17.85
C ASN A 40 4.84 1.47 18.38
N ARG A 41 3.96 1.95 19.29
CA ARG A 41 2.82 1.16 19.78
C ARG A 41 1.70 0.98 18.76
N TYR A 42 1.68 1.82 17.72
CA TYR A 42 0.70 1.78 16.63
C TYR A 42 1.27 1.25 15.32
N LEU A 43 2.57 1.00 15.29
CA LEU A 43 3.29 0.60 14.09
C LEU A 43 3.21 -0.91 13.88
N ALA A 44 2.82 -1.32 12.69
CA ALA A 44 3.02 -2.69 12.21
C ALA A 44 4.51 -2.86 11.87
N LYS A 45 5.31 -3.33 12.82
CA LYS A 45 6.78 -3.38 12.69
C LYS A 45 7.27 -4.24 11.53
N ASN A 46 6.50 -5.22 11.13
CA ASN A 46 6.78 -6.11 10.00
C ASN A 46 6.36 -5.51 8.64
N TYR A 47 5.66 -4.37 8.62
CA TYR A 47 5.27 -3.71 7.38
C TYR A 47 6.40 -2.79 6.91
N PRO A 48 6.97 -3.00 5.70
CA PRO A 48 8.14 -2.26 5.28
C PRO A 48 7.83 -0.77 5.11
N SER A 49 8.75 0.08 5.54
CA SER A 49 8.69 1.53 5.33
C SER A 49 8.71 1.88 3.83
N TYR A 50 8.60 3.18 3.53
CA TYR A 50 8.69 3.65 2.15
C TYR A 50 9.93 3.13 1.44
N SER A 51 9.73 2.43 0.36
CA SER A 51 10.77 2.00 -0.58
C SER A 51 10.14 1.50 -1.88
N THR A 52 10.47 2.10 -2.99
CA THR A 52 10.08 1.64 -4.33
C THR A 52 10.82 0.37 -4.76
N SER A 53 11.87 -0.02 -4.03
CA SER A 53 12.60 -1.28 -4.26
C SER A 53 11.85 -2.52 -3.75
N ILE A 54 10.83 -2.36 -2.93
CA ILE A 54 10.02 -3.45 -2.39
C ILE A 54 8.68 -3.48 -3.16
N PRO A 55 8.34 -4.60 -3.82
CA PRO A 55 7.03 -4.75 -4.45
C PRO A 55 5.87 -4.53 -3.48
N ASP A 56 4.80 -3.89 -3.94
CA ASP A 56 3.61 -3.68 -3.11
C ASP A 56 2.86 -4.98 -2.86
N LEU A 57 3.01 -6.00 -3.71
CA LEU A 57 2.52 -7.35 -3.43
C LEU A 57 3.06 -7.94 -2.13
N ILE A 58 4.30 -7.61 -1.73
CA ILE A 58 4.85 -8.00 -0.42
C ILE A 58 4.10 -7.29 0.70
N ARG A 59 3.80 -6.00 0.53
CA ARG A 59 3.01 -5.21 1.49
C ARG A 59 1.59 -5.75 1.62
N ALA A 60 0.97 -6.08 0.50
CA ALA A 60 -0.35 -6.69 0.49
C ALA A 60 -0.36 -8.05 1.20
N GLN A 61 0.66 -8.90 0.97
CA GLN A 61 0.80 -10.18 1.66
C GLN A 61 0.90 -10.02 3.18
N ILE A 62 1.70 -9.06 3.65
CA ILE A 62 1.87 -8.79 5.09
C ILE A 62 0.57 -8.28 5.70
N LEU A 63 -0.07 -7.29 5.07
CA LEU A 63 -1.33 -6.73 5.57
C LEU A 63 -2.45 -7.78 5.56
N ARG A 64 -2.51 -8.65 4.54
CA ARG A 64 -3.47 -9.76 4.50
C ARG A 64 -3.36 -10.66 5.71
N LYS A 65 -2.16 -10.99 6.16
CA LYS A 65 -1.95 -11.80 7.37
C LYS A 65 -2.44 -11.09 8.63
N ASP A 66 -2.25 -9.79 8.72
CA ASP A 66 -2.83 -9.02 9.82
C ASP A 66 -4.36 -9.02 9.77
N ILE A 67 -4.95 -8.84 8.58
CA ILE A 67 -6.41 -8.92 8.39
C ILE A 67 -6.95 -10.30 8.79
N GLU A 68 -6.30 -11.37 8.36
CA GLU A 68 -6.66 -12.75 8.73
C GLU A 68 -6.56 -12.98 10.26
N ARG A 69 -5.56 -12.39 10.91
CA ARG A 69 -5.42 -12.42 12.36
C ARG A 69 -6.56 -11.67 13.04
N TRP A 70 -6.87 -10.44 12.62
CA TRP A 70 -7.98 -9.65 13.15
C TRP A 70 -9.33 -10.37 12.98
N GLU A 71 -9.52 -11.03 11.83
CA GLU A 71 -10.74 -11.83 11.59
C GLU A 71 -10.85 -12.99 12.58
N ARG A 72 -9.75 -13.70 12.86
CA ARG A 72 -9.74 -14.79 13.88
C ARG A 72 -9.97 -14.24 15.29
N GLU A 73 -9.37 -13.11 15.63
CA GLU A 73 -9.50 -12.47 16.94
C GLU A 73 -10.85 -11.77 17.15
N GLY A 74 -11.59 -11.49 16.07
CA GLY A 74 -12.86 -10.78 16.11
C GLY A 74 -12.72 -9.28 16.42
N THR A 75 -11.53 -8.73 16.30
CA THR A 75 -11.23 -7.33 16.58
C THR A 75 -10.26 -6.76 15.54
N MET A 76 -10.51 -5.54 15.10
CA MET A 76 -9.70 -4.83 14.13
C MET A 76 -9.48 -3.39 14.62
N PRO A 77 -8.33 -2.76 14.36
CA PRO A 77 -8.15 -1.34 14.64
C PRO A 77 -9.22 -0.48 13.96
N ASN A 78 -9.66 0.57 14.66
CA ASN A 78 -10.66 1.51 14.11
C ASN A 78 -10.11 2.33 12.94
N LEU A 79 -8.79 2.51 12.88
CA LEU A 79 -8.08 3.20 11.80
C LEU A 79 -6.85 2.38 11.42
N VAL A 80 -6.71 2.10 10.15
CA VAL A 80 -5.51 1.50 9.54
C VAL A 80 -5.04 2.43 8.44
N ILE A 81 -3.76 2.81 8.48
CA ILE A 81 -3.10 3.58 7.43
C ILE A 81 -2.02 2.70 6.83
N ALA A 82 -2.09 2.46 5.53
CA ALA A 82 -1.11 1.69 4.77
C ALA A 82 -0.61 2.50 3.59
N GLN A 83 0.66 2.31 3.23
CA GLN A 83 1.28 2.96 2.08
C GLN A 83 1.69 1.90 1.05
N LEU A 84 1.37 2.15 -0.22
CA LEU A 84 1.72 1.32 -1.38
C LEU A 84 2.52 2.20 -2.37
N PRO A 85 3.85 2.29 -2.26
CA PRO A 85 4.63 3.31 -2.97
C PRO A 85 5.09 2.90 -4.38
N SER A 86 4.69 1.75 -4.93
CA SER A 86 5.19 1.29 -6.24
C SER A 86 4.80 2.23 -7.39
N ASN A 87 3.66 2.92 -7.31
CA ASN A 87 3.22 3.86 -8.34
C ASN A 87 4.13 5.09 -8.49
N HIS A 88 4.95 5.42 -7.47
CA HIS A 88 6.00 6.43 -7.59
C HIS A 88 7.01 6.11 -8.70
N THR A 89 7.23 4.83 -8.99
CA THR A 89 8.12 4.30 -10.03
C THR A 89 9.60 4.70 -9.89
N PHE A 90 10.43 4.26 -10.82
CA PHE A 90 11.81 4.72 -11.02
C PHE A 90 11.97 5.49 -12.33
N GLY A 91 10.84 5.85 -12.96
CA GLY A 91 10.86 6.46 -14.30
C GLY A 91 11.51 5.51 -15.32
N THR A 92 12.41 6.07 -16.12
CA THR A 92 13.12 5.34 -17.19
C THR A 92 14.52 4.86 -16.76
N ARG A 93 14.78 4.75 -15.45
CA ARG A 93 16.09 4.34 -14.95
C ARG A 93 16.45 2.92 -15.43
N PRO A 94 17.60 2.71 -16.08
CA PRO A 94 18.04 1.40 -16.53
C PRO A 94 18.16 0.40 -15.39
N GLY A 95 17.81 -0.87 -15.65
CA GLY A 95 17.89 -1.96 -14.67
C GLY A 95 16.75 -2.00 -13.65
N THR A 96 15.73 -1.13 -13.81
CA THR A 96 14.51 -1.14 -12.98
C THR A 96 13.31 -1.63 -13.76
N HIS A 97 12.20 -1.93 -13.07
CA HIS A 97 10.93 -2.19 -13.73
C HIS A 97 10.43 -0.92 -14.46
N THR A 98 9.69 -1.13 -15.54
CA THR A 98 9.02 -0.02 -16.23
C THR A 98 7.97 0.62 -15.31
N PRO A 99 7.65 1.91 -15.50
CA PRO A 99 6.56 2.56 -14.77
C PRO A 99 5.24 1.79 -14.84
N ALA A 100 4.86 1.32 -16.02
CA ALA A 100 3.66 0.52 -16.21
C ALA A 100 3.65 -0.77 -15.35
N ALA A 101 4.77 -1.47 -15.25
CA ALA A 101 4.88 -2.66 -14.42
C ALA A 101 4.81 -2.34 -12.92
N MET A 102 5.32 -1.18 -12.50
CA MET A 102 5.27 -0.75 -11.11
C MET A 102 3.88 -0.28 -10.70
N VAL A 103 3.17 0.43 -11.58
CA VAL A 103 1.76 0.80 -11.37
C VAL A 103 0.88 -0.45 -11.33
N ALA A 104 1.12 -1.44 -12.18
CA ALA A 104 0.39 -2.71 -12.16
C ALA A 104 0.62 -3.51 -10.86
N ASP A 105 1.82 -3.49 -10.30
CA ASP A 105 2.11 -4.08 -8.98
C ASP A 105 1.33 -3.37 -7.86
N ASN A 106 1.28 -2.05 -7.90
CA ASN A 106 0.51 -1.23 -6.96
C ASN A 106 -0.99 -1.53 -7.03
N ASP A 107 -1.57 -1.50 -8.24
CA ASP A 107 -2.99 -1.76 -8.48
C ASP A 107 -3.39 -3.17 -8.04
N TRP A 108 -2.58 -4.16 -8.39
CA TRP A 108 -2.82 -5.54 -7.97
C TRP A 108 -2.74 -5.74 -6.46
N ALA A 109 -1.76 -5.12 -5.80
CA ALA A 109 -1.64 -5.14 -4.35
C ALA A 109 -2.86 -4.52 -3.67
N LEU A 110 -3.33 -3.38 -4.16
CA LEU A 110 -4.56 -2.74 -3.69
C LEU A 110 -5.77 -3.67 -3.87
N GLY A 111 -5.91 -4.26 -5.05
CA GLY A 111 -6.99 -5.22 -5.35
C GLY A 111 -7.03 -6.39 -4.37
N GLN A 112 -5.88 -6.99 -4.06
CA GLN A 112 -5.78 -8.09 -3.08
C GLN A 112 -6.18 -7.66 -1.66
N ILE A 113 -5.79 -6.46 -1.25
CA ILE A 113 -6.17 -5.92 0.07
C ILE A 113 -7.69 -5.72 0.15
N VAL A 114 -8.28 -5.08 -0.85
CA VAL A 114 -9.72 -4.82 -0.91
C VAL A 114 -10.51 -6.13 -0.95
N GLU A 115 -10.10 -7.09 -1.77
CA GLU A 115 -10.72 -8.41 -1.85
C GLU A 115 -10.70 -9.10 -0.48
N THR A 116 -9.54 -9.13 0.18
CA THR A 116 -9.41 -9.75 1.50
C THR A 116 -10.33 -9.08 2.53
N LEU A 117 -10.33 -7.75 2.59
CA LEU A 117 -11.17 -6.97 3.52
C LEU A 117 -12.66 -7.19 3.24
N SER A 118 -13.05 -7.29 1.97
CA SER A 118 -14.44 -7.47 1.57
C SER A 118 -15.07 -8.78 2.06
N GLN A 119 -14.24 -9.76 2.38
CA GLN A 119 -14.67 -11.08 2.87
C GLN A 119 -14.70 -11.16 4.40
N THR A 120 -14.28 -10.11 5.11
CA THR A 120 -14.28 -10.10 6.58
C THR A 120 -15.64 -9.72 7.17
N ARG A 121 -15.85 -10.11 8.44
CA ARG A 121 -17.00 -9.65 9.22
C ARG A 121 -17.06 -8.13 9.40
N PHE A 122 -15.91 -7.45 9.25
CA PHE A 122 -15.79 -6.01 9.43
C PHE A 122 -16.28 -5.23 8.22
N TRP A 123 -16.35 -5.84 7.04
CA TRP A 123 -16.72 -5.19 5.77
C TRP A 123 -17.96 -4.33 5.87
N LYS A 124 -19.02 -4.84 6.53
CA LYS A 124 -20.30 -4.15 6.67
C LYS A 124 -20.24 -2.79 7.39
N LYS A 125 -19.11 -2.47 8.04
CA LYS A 125 -18.90 -1.22 8.78
C LYS A 125 -17.60 -0.53 8.36
N MET A 126 -17.12 -0.81 7.15
CA MET A 126 -15.83 -0.36 6.66
C MET A 126 -15.99 0.69 5.56
N LEU A 127 -15.10 1.65 5.57
CA LEU A 127 -14.82 2.56 4.48
C LEU A 127 -13.32 2.51 4.21
N ILE A 128 -12.94 2.26 2.95
CA ILE A 128 -11.57 2.36 2.48
C ILE A 128 -11.48 3.62 1.63
N LEU A 129 -10.55 4.48 1.98
CA LEU A 129 -10.16 5.63 1.18
C LEU A 129 -8.78 5.36 0.60
N VAL A 130 -8.66 5.45 -0.71
CA VAL A 130 -7.38 5.36 -1.42
C VAL A 130 -7.12 6.74 -1.99
N VAL A 131 -5.99 7.30 -1.64
CA VAL A 131 -5.61 8.66 -2.05
C VAL A 131 -4.18 8.62 -2.54
N GLU A 132 -3.95 9.19 -3.70
CA GLU A 132 -2.61 9.48 -4.17
C GLU A 132 -2.17 10.83 -3.58
N ASP A 133 -0.98 10.87 -2.99
CA ASP A 133 -0.51 12.01 -2.20
C ASP A 133 -0.22 13.23 -3.07
N ASP A 134 0.37 13.04 -4.25
CA ASP A 134 0.58 14.12 -5.23
C ASP A 134 0.64 13.62 -6.68
N ALA A 135 0.41 14.51 -7.62
CA ALA A 135 0.61 14.30 -9.05
C ALA A 135 2.06 14.68 -9.41
N GLN A 136 2.98 13.71 -9.43
CA GLN A 136 4.40 14.00 -9.55
C GLN A 136 4.84 14.55 -10.90
N ASN A 137 4.53 13.83 -11.96
CA ASN A 137 4.95 14.18 -13.33
C ASN A 137 3.91 13.70 -14.32
N GLY A 138 3.62 14.47 -15.31
CA GLY A 138 2.72 14.08 -16.37
C GLY A 138 2.38 15.24 -17.30
N VAL A 139 1.51 14.96 -18.24
CA VAL A 139 0.99 15.95 -19.19
C VAL A 139 -0.16 16.76 -18.62
N ASP A 140 -0.65 16.41 -17.45
CA ASP A 140 -1.70 17.14 -16.75
C ASP A 140 -1.10 18.28 -15.93
N HIS A 141 -1.08 19.45 -16.54
CA HIS A 141 -0.61 20.68 -15.92
C HIS A 141 -1.75 21.59 -15.46
N VAL A 142 -2.95 21.06 -15.32
CA VAL A 142 -4.12 21.85 -14.93
C VAL A 142 -4.00 22.27 -13.47
N ASP A 143 -3.65 21.32 -12.60
CA ASP A 143 -3.43 21.56 -11.18
C ASP A 143 -2.50 20.48 -10.61
N GLY A 144 -1.35 20.90 -10.08
CA GLY A 144 -0.38 20.00 -9.43
C GLY A 144 -0.90 19.33 -8.14
N HIS A 145 -2.04 19.77 -7.62
CA HIS A 145 -2.68 19.18 -6.45
C HIS A 145 -3.83 18.22 -6.82
N ARG A 146 -4.13 18.05 -8.10
CA ARG A 146 -5.19 17.16 -8.56
C ARG A 146 -4.69 15.73 -8.65
N THR A 147 -5.19 14.87 -7.76
CA THR A 147 -4.83 13.46 -7.70
C THR A 147 -6.05 12.56 -7.80
N THR A 148 -5.80 11.26 -7.97
CA THR A 148 -6.85 10.25 -7.95
C THR A 148 -7.21 9.89 -6.51
N ALA A 149 -8.51 9.81 -6.22
CA ALA A 149 -9.01 9.26 -4.97
C ALA A 149 -10.12 8.24 -5.24
N LEU A 150 -10.13 7.16 -4.45
CA LEU A 150 -11.18 6.13 -4.51
C LEU A 150 -11.81 5.99 -3.13
N ALA A 151 -13.14 5.91 -3.10
CA ALA A 151 -13.89 5.50 -1.93
C ALA A 151 -14.48 4.11 -2.17
N ILE A 152 -14.19 3.14 -1.29
CA ILE A 152 -14.56 1.75 -1.45
C ILE A 152 -15.24 1.26 -0.18
N GLY A 153 -16.41 0.64 -0.31
CA GLY A 153 -17.13 0.08 0.82
C GLY A 153 -18.61 -0.17 0.51
N PRO A 154 -19.33 -0.87 1.39
CA PRO A 154 -20.71 -1.29 1.13
C PRO A 154 -21.71 -0.13 1.07
N TYR A 155 -21.37 1.02 1.62
CA TYR A 155 -22.22 2.22 1.66
C TYR A 155 -21.83 3.28 0.63
N VAL A 156 -20.77 3.01 -0.15
CA VAL A 156 -20.33 3.95 -1.18
C VAL A 156 -21.25 3.83 -2.39
N ARG A 157 -21.64 4.98 -2.95
CA ARG A 157 -22.41 5.02 -4.20
C ARG A 157 -21.56 4.46 -5.34
N ARG A 158 -22.09 3.44 -6.02
CA ARG A 158 -21.43 2.84 -7.17
C ARG A 158 -21.50 3.74 -8.39
N ASP A 159 -20.50 3.61 -9.26
CA ASP A 159 -20.42 4.30 -10.56
C ASP A 159 -20.61 5.83 -10.43
N ALA A 160 -20.17 6.39 -9.31
CA ALA A 160 -20.21 7.82 -9.07
C ALA A 160 -18.83 8.43 -9.32
N VAL A 161 -18.81 9.56 -10.02
CA VAL A 161 -17.66 10.43 -10.14
C VAL A 161 -17.97 11.71 -9.39
N ASP A 162 -17.09 12.10 -8.49
CA ASP A 162 -17.20 13.35 -7.73
C ASP A 162 -15.98 14.21 -8.03
N SER A 163 -16.20 15.43 -8.48
CA SER A 163 -15.17 16.42 -8.80
C SER A 163 -15.14 17.56 -7.78
N THR A 164 -15.76 17.37 -6.62
CA THR A 164 -15.68 18.34 -5.51
C THR A 164 -14.26 18.41 -4.99
N PHE A 165 -13.83 19.60 -4.63
CA PHE A 165 -12.52 19.78 -3.98
C PHE A 165 -12.55 19.22 -2.55
N TYR A 166 -11.60 18.34 -2.25
CA TYR A 166 -11.33 17.82 -0.90
C TYR A 166 -9.89 18.12 -0.54
N ALA A 167 -9.65 18.55 0.69
CA ALA A 167 -8.31 18.65 1.25
C ALA A 167 -7.95 17.35 1.98
N GLN A 168 -6.68 16.95 1.90
CA GLN A 168 -6.12 15.84 2.67
C GLN A 168 -5.83 16.27 4.12
#